data_2c95625781d9be1d0b0e85fb49b3ad63
#
_entry.id   2c95625781d9be1d0b0e85fb49b3ad63
#
_cell.length_a   1.000
_cell.length_b   1.000
_cell.length_c   1.000
_cell.angle_alpha   90.00
_cell.angle_beta   90.00
_cell.angle_gamma   90.00
#
_symmetry.space_group_name_H-M   'P 1'
#
loop_
_entity.id
_entity.type
_entity.pdbx_description
1 polymer ?
#
loop_
_entity_poly.entity_id
_entity_poly.type
_entity_poly.pdbx_seq_one_letter_code
_entity_poly.pdbx_strand_id
1 'polypeptide(L)'
;ESASCIGDDTILMQNFEDLGEEEQVGRKRLAIDYFLSYAGPSEMFAGSAKAARAAGKRVFAKIQVCNSHEVASVPYVPVPGILYEKYKAMRELGVDGALQCWYFGNYPSIMNKAASELSFEPFFVDDKEGFLRHLAGIFWGSQTDDIVRAWNFFEEGYKNFPINVGFTWYGPMHDGPVWPLQLIPKNLPLAGTWLTYEAVGGDRIGECLMCGHKLEEAITLCDIMSANWKKGADILAQAPAGSSRTRLEQISVASALDC
;
A
#
# COMPACT_ATOMS: atom_id res chain seq x y z
N GLU A 1 -10.57 -18.36 19.43
CA GLU A 1 -10.31 -18.90 20.78
C GLU A 1 -8.91 -18.54 21.28
N SER A 2 -7.83 -18.77 20.53
CA SER A 2 -6.45 -18.48 20.99
C SER A 2 -6.21 -17.02 21.37
N ALA A 3 -6.81 -16.06 20.66
CA ALA A 3 -6.63 -14.65 20.92
C ALA A 3 -7.14 -14.19 22.31
N SER A 4 -8.12 -14.86 22.89
CA SER A 4 -8.65 -14.56 24.22
C SER A 4 -7.88 -15.28 25.35
N CYS A 5 -7.01 -16.24 25.01
CA CYS A 5 -6.27 -17.06 25.98
C CYS A 5 -4.81 -16.62 26.19
N ILE A 6 -4.40 -15.48 25.61
CA ILE A 6 -3.04 -14.95 25.82
C ILE A 6 -2.87 -14.45 27.26
N GLY A 7 -1.63 -14.48 27.77
CA GLY A 7 -1.31 -14.04 29.15
C GLY A 7 -1.65 -12.56 29.38
N ASP A 8 -1.82 -12.19 30.65
CA ASP A 8 -2.26 -10.84 31.02
C ASP A 8 -1.26 -9.75 30.61
N ASP A 9 0.04 -10.06 30.64
CA ASP A 9 1.11 -9.14 30.24
C ASP A 9 1.48 -9.23 28.74
N THR A 10 0.68 -9.95 27.96
CA THR A 10 0.95 -10.18 26.54
C THR A 10 0.09 -9.26 25.67
N ILE A 11 0.66 -8.81 24.57
CA ILE A 11 -0.04 -8.04 23.53
C ILE A 11 -0.29 -8.98 22.35
N LEU A 12 -1.53 -9.10 21.90
CA LEU A 12 -1.83 -9.75 20.63
C LEU A 12 -1.36 -8.86 19.50
N MET A 13 -0.42 -9.31 18.68
CA MET A 13 -0.06 -8.64 17.44
C MET A 13 -0.34 -9.57 16.25
N GLN A 14 -1.06 -9.07 15.26
CA GLN A 14 -1.47 -9.85 14.10
C GLN A 14 -1.44 -9.00 12.83
N ASN A 15 -1.24 -9.67 11.68
CA ASN A 15 -1.32 -9.03 10.37
C ASN A 15 -2.75 -8.51 10.11
N PHE A 16 -2.84 -7.26 9.72
CA PHE A 16 -4.11 -6.57 9.53
C PHE A 16 -4.81 -6.99 8.22
N GLU A 17 -4.03 -7.18 7.17
CA GLU A 17 -4.50 -7.48 5.82
C GLU A 17 -4.65 -8.98 5.55
N ASP A 18 -3.95 -9.83 6.26
CA ASP A 18 -3.81 -11.25 5.95
C ASP A 18 -5.16 -11.99 5.89
N LEU A 19 -5.41 -12.69 4.80
CA LEU A 19 -6.69 -13.32 4.44
C LEU A 19 -7.86 -12.34 4.25
N GLY A 20 -7.56 -11.07 3.96
CA GLY A 20 -8.58 -10.10 3.58
C GLY A 20 -9.23 -10.46 2.24
N GLU A 21 -10.56 -10.41 2.18
CA GLU A 21 -11.30 -10.71 0.96
C GLU A 21 -11.56 -9.42 0.17
N GLU A 22 -11.23 -9.44 -1.12
CA GLU A 22 -11.54 -8.37 -2.07
C GLU A 22 -12.16 -8.99 -3.34
N GLU A 23 -13.10 -8.28 -3.94
CA GLU A 23 -13.68 -8.72 -5.22
C GLU A 23 -12.94 -8.05 -6.38
N GLN A 24 -12.31 -8.85 -7.22
CA GLN A 24 -11.66 -8.38 -8.45
C GLN A 24 -12.09 -9.23 -9.64
N VAL A 25 -12.49 -8.57 -10.74
CA VAL A 25 -12.96 -9.19 -11.99
C VAL A 25 -14.02 -10.28 -11.76
N GLY A 26 -14.99 -9.99 -10.88
CA GLY A 26 -16.10 -10.90 -10.57
C GLY A 26 -15.72 -12.13 -9.75
N ARG A 27 -14.58 -12.10 -9.05
CA ARG A 27 -14.12 -13.18 -8.18
C ARG A 27 -13.59 -12.66 -6.86
N LYS A 28 -13.84 -13.40 -5.79
CA LYS A 28 -13.18 -13.15 -4.50
C LYS A 28 -11.70 -13.51 -4.58
N ARG A 29 -10.87 -12.62 -4.08
CA ARG A 29 -9.43 -12.76 -3.95
C ARG A 29 -9.04 -12.62 -2.48
N LEU A 30 -7.97 -13.29 -2.09
CA LEU A 30 -7.45 -13.23 -0.73
C LEU A 30 -6.16 -12.44 -0.72
N ALA A 31 -6.17 -11.31 -0.02
CA ALA A 31 -4.96 -10.56 0.28
C ALA A 31 -4.11 -11.34 1.31
N ILE A 32 -2.82 -11.12 1.25
CA ILE A 32 -1.89 -11.53 2.29
C ILE A 32 -1.36 -10.29 3.03
N ASP A 33 -0.44 -10.47 3.97
CA ASP A 33 0.02 -9.37 4.81
C ASP A 33 0.90 -8.33 4.08
N TYR A 34 1.10 -8.46 2.77
CA TYR A 34 1.93 -7.56 1.95
C TYR A 34 1.13 -6.67 0.98
N PHE A 35 -0.19 -6.63 1.11
CA PHE A 35 -1.03 -5.81 0.24
C PHE A 35 -1.38 -4.45 0.86
N LEU A 36 -0.64 -3.40 0.48
CA LEU A 36 -1.01 -2.03 0.80
C LEU A 36 -2.32 -1.62 0.09
N SER A 37 -2.55 -2.13 -1.11
CA SER A 37 -3.76 -1.88 -1.92
C SER A 37 -5.06 -2.33 -1.23
N TYR A 38 -4.99 -3.28 -0.30
CA TYR A 38 -6.12 -3.72 0.51
C TYR A 38 -6.33 -2.81 1.73
N ALA A 39 -7.45 -2.14 1.81
CA ALA A 39 -7.73 -1.11 2.82
C ALA A 39 -8.37 -1.61 4.11
N GLY A 40 -9.09 -2.72 4.06
CA GLY A 40 -9.87 -3.20 5.21
C GLY A 40 -9.05 -3.93 6.26
N PRO A 41 -9.59 -4.19 7.46
CA PRO A 41 -9.11 -5.31 8.23
C PRO A 41 -9.63 -6.60 7.61
N SER A 42 -8.82 -7.67 7.64
CA SER A 42 -9.36 -8.99 7.35
C SER A 42 -10.37 -9.42 8.41
N GLU A 43 -11.29 -10.32 8.04
CA GLU A 43 -12.23 -10.91 9.03
C GLU A 43 -11.50 -11.61 10.16
N MET A 44 -10.37 -12.27 9.85
CA MET A 44 -9.54 -12.94 10.82
C MET A 44 -8.96 -11.95 11.84
N PHE A 45 -8.40 -10.83 11.38
CA PHE A 45 -7.89 -9.78 12.26
C PHE A 45 -9.01 -9.18 13.11
N ALA A 46 -10.12 -8.79 12.49
CA ALA A 46 -11.25 -8.17 13.19
C ALA A 46 -11.85 -9.10 14.26
N GLY A 47 -11.98 -10.39 13.93
CA GLY A 47 -12.48 -11.39 14.90
C GLY A 47 -11.51 -11.61 16.06
N SER A 48 -10.21 -11.69 15.79
CA SER A 48 -9.17 -11.84 16.82
C SER A 48 -9.08 -10.61 17.72
N ALA A 49 -9.13 -9.40 17.13
CA ALA A 49 -9.11 -8.15 17.87
C ALA A 49 -10.32 -8.04 18.82
N LYS A 50 -11.52 -8.30 18.33
CA LYS A 50 -12.74 -8.30 19.15
C LYS A 50 -12.66 -9.31 20.29
N ALA A 51 -12.17 -10.54 20.03
CA ALA A 51 -12.04 -11.57 21.04
C ALA A 51 -11.00 -11.20 22.13
N ALA A 52 -9.85 -10.66 21.73
CA ALA A 52 -8.83 -10.21 22.67
C ALA A 52 -9.32 -9.01 23.50
N ARG A 53 -9.95 -8.02 22.88
CA ARG A 53 -10.54 -6.87 23.60
C ARG A 53 -11.62 -7.28 24.60
N ALA A 54 -12.51 -8.20 24.21
CA ALA A 54 -13.52 -8.74 25.12
C ALA A 54 -12.91 -9.48 26.34
N ALA A 55 -11.70 -10.03 26.18
CA ALA A 55 -10.92 -10.64 27.26
C ALA A 55 -10.02 -9.64 28.01
N GLY A 56 -10.13 -8.34 27.77
CA GLY A 56 -9.33 -7.29 28.43
C GLY A 56 -7.87 -7.23 27.96
N LYS A 57 -7.55 -7.82 26.81
CA LYS A 57 -6.18 -7.85 26.28
C LYS A 57 -5.91 -6.66 25.34
N ARG A 58 -4.63 -6.27 25.28
CA ARG A 58 -4.17 -5.27 24.30
C ARG A 58 -3.98 -5.89 22.93
N VAL A 59 -4.24 -5.10 21.89
CA VAL A 59 -4.15 -5.54 20.49
C VAL A 59 -3.30 -4.57 19.69
N PHE A 60 -2.34 -5.11 18.95
CA PHE A 60 -1.54 -4.37 17.98
C PHE A 60 -1.81 -4.91 16.58
N ALA A 61 -1.87 -4.02 15.60
CA ALA A 61 -1.96 -4.37 14.20
C ALA A 61 -0.59 -4.28 13.53
N LYS A 62 -0.18 -5.30 12.79
CA LYS A 62 0.87 -5.14 11.79
C LYS A 62 0.22 -4.72 10.49
N ILE A 63 0.54 -3.52 9.99
CA ILE A 63 -0.09 -2.90 8.82
C ILE A 63 0.93 -2.53 7.75
N GLN A 64 0.49 -2.58 6.49
CA GLN A 64 1.26 -2.04 5.38
C GLN A 64 1.04 -0.52 5.31
N VAL A 65 2.13 0.25 5.33
CA VAL A 65 2.11 1.73 5.30
C VAL A 65 2.67 2.28 4.00
N CYS A 66 3.79 1.73 3.53
CA CYS A 66 4.34 2.01 2.22
C CYS A 66 4.25 0.75 1.35
N ASN A 67 4.50 0.91 0.04
CA ASN A 67 4.54 -0.24 -0.83
C ASN A 67 5.58 -1.26 -0.36
N SER A 68 5.24 -2.51 -0.54
CA SER A 68 6.12 -3.63 -0.26
C SER A 68 6.39 -4.42 -1.55
N HIS A 69 6.04 -5.68 -1.59
CA HIS A 69 6.24 -6.51 -2.77
C HIS A 69 5.36 -6.12 -3.96
N GLU A 70 4.26 -5.41 -3.76
CA GLU A 70 3.33 -5.04 -4.82
C GLU A 70 4.00 -4.23 -5.94
N VAL A 71 4.73 -3.18 -5.56
CA VAL A 71 5.49 -2.32 -6.48
C VAL A 71 6.84 -2.04 -5.80
N ALA A 72 7.60 -3.09 -5.57
CA ALA A 72 8.80 -3.06 -4.72
C ALA A 72 9.91 -2.14 -5.22
N SER A 73 9.97 -1.93 -6.53
CA SER A 73 11.03 -1.15 -7.18
C SER A 73 10.83 0.37 -7.14
N VAL A 74 9.64 0.84 -6.75
CA VAL A 74 9.38 2.29 -6.65
C VAL A 74 9.58 2.82 -5.23
N PRO A 75 9.90 4.11 -5.04
CA PRO A 75 10.10 4.68 -3.72
C PRO A 75 8.87 4.55 -2.81
N TYR A 76 7.69 4.85 -3.32
CA TYR A 76 6.39 4.65 -2.66
C TYR A 76 5.23 4.98 -3.62
N VAL A 77 4.04 4.50 -3.30
CA VAL A 77 2.80 4.90 -3.97
C VAL A 77 2.06 5.87 -3.06
N PRO A 78 1.73 7.11 -3.51
CA PRO A 78 1.10 8.12 -2.67
C PRO A 78 -0.42 7.89 -2.54
N VAL A 79 -0.81 7.01 -1.63
CA VAL A 79 -2.20 6.60 -1.36
C VAL A 79 -2.60 6.79 0.11
N PRO A 80 -2.45 8.01 0.67
CA PRO A 80 -2.72 8.26 2.09
C PRO A 80 -4.17 7.98 2.48
N GLY A 81 -5.11 7.99 1.53
CA GLY A 81 -6.50 7.64 1.77
C GLY A 81 -6.69 6.18 2.16
N ILE A 82 -5.87 5.25 1.66
CA ILE A 82 -5.88 3.85 2.09
C ILE A 82 -5.43 3.74 3.55
N LEU A 83 -4.41 4.48 3.95
CA LEU A 83 -4.00 4.51 5.36
C LEU A 83 -5.09 5.07 6.27
N TYR A 84 -5.80 6.10 5.82
CA TYR A 84 -6.93 6.62 6.57
C TYR A 84 -7.96 5.52 6.89
N GLU A 85 -8.37 4.74 5.89
CA GLU A 85 -9.33 3.65 6.09
C GLU A 85 -8.79 2.59 7.08
N LYS A 86 -7.52 2.21 6.96
CA LYS A 86 -6.88 1.27 7.89
C LYS A 86 -6.89 1.80 9.33
N TYR A 87 -6.48 3.04 9.54
CA TYR A 87 -6.44 3.65 10.86
C TYR A 87 -7.84 3.86 11.45
N LYS A 88 -8.82 4.22 10.62
CA LYS A 88 -10.23 4.30 11.04
C LYS A 88 -10.70 2.94 11.56
N ALA A 89 -10.50 1.87 10.80
CA ALA A 89 -10.89 0.53 11.21
C ALA A 89 -10.14 0.05 12.49
N MET A 90 -8.85 0.37 12.63
CA MET A 90 -8.10 0.07 13.87
C MET A 90 -8.72 0.76 15.08
N ARG A 91 -9.13 2.02 14.96
CA ARG A 91 -9.79 2.75 16.06
C ARG A 91 -11.14 2.15 16.42
N GLU A 92 -11.95 1.81 15.43
CA GLU A 92 -13.25 1.16 15.63
C GLU A 92 -13.10 -0.21 16.34
N LEU A 93 -12.01 -0.92 16.07
CA LEU A 93 -11.69 -2.20 16.72
C LEU A 93 -10.99 -2.05 18.08
N GLY A 94 -10.67 -0.83 18.50
CA GLY A 94 -9.98 -0.56 19.76
C GLY A 94 -8.53 -1.08 19.75
N VAL A 95 -7.83 -0.99 18.62
CA VAL A 95 -6.41 -1.36 18.49
C VAL A 95 -5.55 -0.36 19.25
N ASP A 96 -4.63 -0.85 20.09
CA ASP A 96 -3.81 -0.02 20.99
C ASP A 96 -2.52 0.47 20.33
N GLY A 97 -2.09 -0.14 19.23
CA GLY A 97 -0.87 0.25 18.54
C GLY A 97 -0.68 -0.46 17.21
N ALA A 98 0.30 0.00 16.43
CA ALA A 98 0.59 -0.55 15.12
C ALA A 98 2.09 -0.81 14.93
N LEU A 99 2.43 -1.96 14.34
CA LEU A 99 3.71 -2.20 13.71
C LEU A 99 3.58 -1.81 12.22
N GLN A 100 4.19 -0.70 11.87
CA GLN A 100 4.15 -0.15 10.51
C GLN A 100 5.26 -0.79 9.67
N CYS A 101 4.92 -1.40 8.56
CA CYS A 101 5.83 -2.03 7.60
C CYS A 101 5.17 -2.05 6.20
N TRP A 102 5.83 -2.38 5.14
CA TRP A 102 7.24 -2.47 4.90
C TRP A 102 7.73 -1.19 4.21
N TYR A 103 9.04 -0.98 4.18
CA TYR A 103 9.64 0.23 3.63
C TYR A 103 10.79 -0.18 2.72
N PHE A 104 10.50 -0.75 1.58
CA PHE A 104 11.53 -1.19 0.65
C PHE A 104 12.32 -0.02 0.12
N GLY A 105 12.18 1.07 0.07
CA GLY A 105 13.04 2.18 -0.32
C GLY A 105 13.54 3.02 0.84
N ASN A 106 12.92 2.93 2.03
CA ASN A 106 13.19 3.77 3.20
C ASN A 106 13.14 5.28 2.92
N TYR A 107 12.31 5.69 1.97
CA TYR A 107 12.19 7.10 1.61
C TYR A 107 11.26 7.84 2.57
N PRO A 108 11.64 9.03 3.05
CA PRO A 108 10.74 9.91 3.76
C PRO A 108 9.59 10.31 2.83
N SER A 109 8.43 9.72 3.03
CA SER A 109 7.30 9.83 2.11
C SER A 109 6.09 10.52 2.73
N ILE A 110 5.14 10.88 1.88
CA ILE A 110 3.84 11.35 2.36
C ILE A 110 3.10 10.25 3.13
N MET A 111 3.38 8.98 2.85
CA MET A 111 2.79 7.85 3.55
C MET A 111 3.24 7.79 5.01
N ASN A 112 4.54 8.03 5.29
CA ASN A 112 5.06 8.14 6.65
C ASN A 112 4.41 9.32 7.39
N LYS A 113 4.27 10.47 6.71
CA LYS A 113 3.62 11.64 7.31
C LYS A 113 2.14 11.36 7.61
N ALA A 114 1.42 10.71 6.68
CA ALA A 114 0.04 10.29 6.89
C ALA A 114 -0.08 9.34 8.08
N ALA A 115 0.74 8.29 8.16
CA ALA A 115 0.75 7.37 9.28
C ALA A 115 1.04 8.07 10.61
N SER A 116 1.96 9.04 10.62
CA SER A 116 2.25 9.86 11.78
C SER A 116 1.03 10.68 12.22
N GLU A 117 0.40 11.44 11.32
CA GLU A 117 -0.79 12.25 11.63
C GLU A 117 -1.96 11.39 12.14
N LEU A 118 -2.15 10.21 11.54
CA LEU A 118 -3.21 9.27 11.91
C LEU A 118 -2.95 8.54 13.24
N SER A 119 -1.73 8.57 13.76
CA SER A 119 -1.37 7.93 15.03
C SER A 119 -1.67 8.79 16.26
N PHE A 120 -2.00 10.06 16.09
CA PHE A 120 -2.22 11.00 17.18
C PHE A 120 -3.65 11.55 17.19
N GLU A 121 -4.03 12.15 18.34
CA GLU A 121 -5.27 12.92 18.47
C GLU A 121 -5.00 14.42 18.23
N PRO A 122 -5.95 15.19 17.70
CA PRO A 122 -7.27 14.75 17.26
C PRO A 122 -7.21 13.99 15.94
N PHE A 123 -8.05 12.96 15.80
CA PHE A 123 -8.16 12.17 14.60
C PHE A 123 -9.40 12.58 13.78
N PHE A 124 -9.28 12.59 12.47
CA PHE A 124 -10.37 12.95 11.55
C PHE A 124 -11.31 11.74 11.33
N VAL A 125 -12.02 11.30 12.37
CA VAL A 125 -12.69 9.98 12.43
C VAL A 125 -13.64 9.70 11.26
N ASP A 126 -14.43 10.66 10.84
CA ASP A 126 -15.43 10.50 9.78
C ASP A 126 -15.22 11.51 8.62
N ASP A 127 -14.01 12.04 8.50
CA ASP A 127 -13.67 13.06 7.52
C ASP A 127 -12.38 12.73 6.77
N LYS A 128 -12.44 11.75 5.88
CA LYS A 128 -11.33 11.37 5.00
C LYS A 128 -10.86 12.54 4.14
N GLU A 129 -11.79 13.27 3.56
CA GLU A 129 -11.47 14.43 2.70
C GLU A 129 -10.79 15.54 3.50
N GLY A 130 -11.29 15.85 4.70
CA GLY A 130 -10.66 16.80 5.61
C GLY A 130 -9.25 16.38 6.02
N PHE A 131 -9.04 15.10 6.30
CA PHE A 131 -7.70 14.55 6.57
C PHE A 131 -6.75 14.73 5.37
N LEU A 132 -7.18 14.35 4.17
CA LEU A 132 -6.36 14.49 2.96
C LEU A 132 -6.02 15.95 2.67
N ARG A 133 -6.98 16.87 2.84
CA ARG A 133 -6.75 18.32 2.73
C ARG A 133 -5.79 18.85 3.78
N HIS A 134 -5.92 18.42 5.03
CA HIS A 134 -4.97 18.76 6.09
C HIS A 134 -3.55 18.32 5.72
N LEU A 135 -3.40 17.05 5.32
CA LEU A 135 -2.10 16.49 4.96
C LEU A 135 -1.47 17.19 3.76
N ALA A 136 -2.24 17.46 2.70
CA ALA A 136 -1.77 18.18 1.53
C ALA A 136 -1.42 19.63 1.87
N GLY A 137 -2.21 20.30 2.70
CA GLY A 137 -1.99 21.68 3.14
C GLY A 137 -0.64 21.91 3.84
N ILE A 138 -0.10 20.87 4.49
CA ILE A 138 1.24 20.94 5.14
C ILE A 138 2.34 21.27 4.13
N PHE A 139 2.23 20.79 2.88
CA PHE A 139 3.32 20.86 1.90
C PHE A 139 2.99 21.65 0.64
N TRP A 140 1.71 21.80 0.26
CA TRP A 140 1.32 22.34 -1.04
C TRP A 140 0.43 23.59 -0.98
N GLY A 141 -0.04 23.98 0.21
CA GLY A 141 -0.76 25.26 0.39
C GLY A 141 -1.93 25.43 -0.58
N SER A 142 -1.85 26.42 -1.49
CA SER A 142 -2.93 26.73 -2.45
C SER A 142 -3.23 25.62 -3.47
N GLN A 143 -2.40 24.60 -3.55
CA GLN A 143 -2.58 23.47 -4.47
C GLN A 143 -3.20 22.24 -3.80
N THR A 144 -3.61 22.37 -2.55
CA THR A 144 -4.19 21.28 -1.76
C THR A 144 -5.24 20.48 -2.51
N ASP A 145 -6.16 21.14 -3.19
CA ASP A 145 -7.27 20.49 -3.89
C ASP A 145 -6.79 19.62 -5.06
N ASP A 146 -5.81 20.11 -5.81
CA ASP A 146 -5.24 19.35 -6.93
C ASP A 146 -4.46 18.12 -6.43
N ILE A 147 -3.70 18.27 -5.36
CA ILE A 147 -2.95 17.16 -4.76
C ILE A 147 -3.89 16.08 -4.22
N VAL A 148 -4.95 16.47 -3.50
CA VAL A 148 -5.95 15.51 -3.01
C VAL A 148 -6.61 14.78 -4.16
N ARG A 149 -6.95 15.50 -5.24
CA ARG A 149 -7.50 14.88 -6.45
C ARG A 149 -6.53 13.89 -7.09
N ALA A 150 -5.24 14.21 -7.14
CA ALA A 150 -4.22 13.28 -7.63
C ALA A 150 -4.13 12.02 -6.76
N TRP A 151 -4.08 12.16 -5.43
CA TRP A 151 -4.08 11.03 -4.51
C TRP A 151 -5.32 10.14 -4.65
N ASN A 152 -6.49 10.72 -4.85
CA ASN A 152 -7.72 9.96 -5.09
C ASN A 152 -7.62 9.13 -6.38
N PHE A 153 -7.01 9.65 -7.44
CA PHE A 153 -6.75 8.86 -8.65
C PHE A 153 -5.76 7.74 -8.41
N PHE A 154 -4.71 7.98 -7.63
CA PHE A 154 -3.74 6.92 -7.29
C PHE A 154 -4.39 5.84 -6.42
N GLU A 155 -5.20 6.20 -5.44
CA GLU A 155 -5.94 5.26 -4.62
C GLU A 155 -6.91 4.42 -5.45
N GLU A 156 -7.71 5.08 -6.31
CA GLU A 156 -8.68 4.39 -7.17
C GLU A 156 -7.99 3.44 -8.16
N GLY A 157 -6.85 3.86 -8.68
CA GLY A 157 -6.01 2.98 -9.49
C GLY A 157 -5.48 1.80 -8.69
N TYR A 158 -4.88 2.05 -7.54
CA TYR A 158 -4.16 1.04 -6.76
C TYR A 158 -5.05 -0.07 -6.21
N LYS A 159 -6.33 0.18 -5.99
CA LYS A 159 -7.35 -0.86 -5.67
C LYS A 159 -7.45 -1.94 -6.75
N ASN A 160 -6.96 -1.66 -7.95
CA ASN A 160 -6.91 -2.61 -9.04
C ASN A 160 -5.57 -3.36 -9.16
N PHE A 161 -4.65 -3.20 -8.22
CA PHE A 161 -3.47 -4.05 -8.19
C PHE A 161 -3.91 -5.52 -8.07
N PRO A 162 -3.44 -6.42 -8.95
CA PRO A 162 -3.90 -7.80 -8.93
C PRO A 162 -3.59 -8.50 -7.61
N ILE A 163 -4.61 -8.82 -6.82
CA ILE A 163 -4.46 -9.53 -5.55
C ILE A 163 -4.15 -11.00 -5.86
N ASN A 164 -2.87 -11.27 -6.03
CA ASN A 164 -2.32 -12.58 -6.37
C ASN A 164 -0.90 -12.67 -5.80
N VAL A 165 -0.67 -13.64 -4.94
CA VAL A 165 0.63 -13.84 -4.26
C VAL A 165 1.76 -14.04 -5.27
N GLY A 166 1.56 -14.85 -6.28
CA GLY A 166 2.55 -15.10 -7.33
C GLY A 166 2.88 -13.82 -8.11
N PHE A 167 1.87 -13.06 -8.50
CA PHE A 167 2.04 -11.80 -9.21
C PHE A 167 2.78 -10.76 -8.35
N THR A 168 2.46 -10.69 -7.06
CA THR A 168 3.09 -9.77 -6.12
C THR A 168 4.57 -10.09 -5.90
N TRP A 169 4.91 -11.38 -5.78
CA TRP A 169 6.27 -11.80 -5.43
C TRP A 169 7.17 -12.04 -6.65
N TYR A 170 6.61 -12.41 -7.79
CA TYR A 170 7.36 -12.82 -8.97
C TYR A 170 6.92 -12.09 -10.23
N GLY A 171 5.94 -11.21 -10.12
CA GLY A 171 5.42 -10.44 -11.23
C GLY A 171 6.34 -9.30 -11.69
N PRO A 172 6.03 -8.70 -12.84
CA PRO A 172 6.90 -7.70 -13.46
C PRO A 172 7.08 -6.44 -12.61
N MET A 173 6.09 -6.06 -11.81
CA MET A 173 6.18 -4.88 -10.97
C MET A 173 7.03 -5.07 -9.71
N HIS A 174 7.28 -6.29 -9.29
CA HIS A 174 8.20 -6.58 -8.21
C HIS A 174 9.66 -6.32 -8.59
N ASP A 175 10.04 -6.78 -9.78
CA ASP A 175 11.39 -6.65 -10.33
C ASP A 175 11.47 -5.58 -11.43
N GLY A 176 10.58 -4.62 -11.44
CA GLY A 176 10.48 -3.58 -12.46
C GLY A 176 11.79 -2.86 -12.77
N PRO A 177 11.86 -2.09 -13.85
CA PRO A 177 13.10 -1.49 -14.36
C PRO A 177 13.70 -0.43 -13.42
N VAL A 178 13.00 -0.08 -12.35
CA VAL A 178 13.41 0.99 -11.45
C VAL A 178 14.40 0.46 -10.43
N TRP A 179 15.62 0.85 -10.61
CA TRP A 179 16.68 0.66 -9.64
C TRP A 179 16.56 1.59 -8.45
N PRO A 180 17.12 1.19 -7.29
CA PRO A 180 17.28 2.12 -6.18
C PRO A 180 17.84 3.44 -6.69
N LEU A 181 17.20 4.53 -6.33
CA LEU A 181 17.65 5.87 -6.71
C LEU A 181 19.13 6.03 -6.35
N GLN A 182 19.95 6.20 -7.34
CA GLN A 182 21.37 6.47 -7.20
C GLN A 182 21.68 7.88 -7.63
N LEU A 183 22.47 8.61 -6.86
CA LEU A 183 22.92 9.95 -7.21
C LEU A 183 23.70 9.94 -8.53
N ILE A 184 24.41 8.87 -8.79
CA ILE A 184 25.14 8.64 -10.03
C ILE A 184 24.64 7.30 -10.60
N PRO A 185 24.01 7.29 -11.78
CA PRO A 185 23.56 6.07 -12.42
C PRO A 185 24.74 5.09 -12.61
N LYS A 186 24.54 3.86 -12.16
CA LYS A 186 25.50 2.78 -12.32
C LYS A 186 24.80 1.58 -12.92
N ASN A 187 25.40 0.95 -13.87
CA ASN A 187 24.95 -0.33 -14.38
C ASN A 187 25.43 -1.45 -13.43
N LEU A 188 24.66 -1.68 -12.37
CA LEU A 188 24.93 -2.72 -11.39
C LEU A 188 23.98 -3.88 -11.62
N PRO A 189 24.41 -5.14 -11.43
CA PRO A 189 23.49 -6.26 -11.41
C PRO A 189 22.53 -6.13 -10.23
N LEU A 190 21.31 -6.67 -10.37
CA LEU A 190 20.35 -6.77 -9.27
C LEU A 190 20.96 -7.50 -8.09
N ALA A 191 20.72 -7.01 -6.89
CA ALA A 191 21.13 -7.74 -5.69
C ALA A 191 20.50 -9.13 -5.70
N GLY A 192 21.28 -10.15 -5.34
CA GLY A 192 20.81 -11.55 -5.36
C GLY A 192 19.55 -11.80 -4.52
N THR A 193 19.28 -10.96 -3.51
CA THR A 193 18.08 -10.99 -2.68
C THR A 193 16.80 -10.59 -3.44
N TRP A 194 16.93 -9.89 -4.56
CA TRP A 194 15.83 -9.44 -5.40
C TRP A 194 15.71 -10.24 -6.70
N LEU A 195 16.67 -11.10 -6.98
CA LEU A 195 16.57 -12.04 -8.08
C LEU A 195 15.60 -13.13 -7.68
N THR A 196 14.47 -13.17 -8.35
CA THR A 196 13.58 -14.31 -8.27
C THR A 196 14.27 -15.49 -8.96
N TYR A 197 13.95 -16.71 -8.53
CA TYR A 197 14.39 -17.89 -9.28
C TYR A 197 13.80 -17.86 -10.69
N GLU A 198 14.51 -18.44 -11.63
CA GLU A 198 14.02 -18.59 -12.99
C GLU A 198 12.76 -19.46 -13.00
N ALA A 199 11.77 -19.05 -13.77
CA ALA A 199 10.58 -19.83 -13.99
C ALA A 199 10.92 -21.18 -14.64
N VAL A 200 10.41 -22.28 -14.10
CA VAL A 200 10.72 -23.64 -14.57
C VAL A 200 10.36 -23.82 -16.04
N GLY A 201 9.26 -23.24 -16.48
CA GLY A 201 8.80 -23.27 -17.87
C GLY A 201 9.39 -22.18 -18.76
N GLY A 202 10.23 -21.28 -18.22
CA GLY A 202 10.68 -20.07 -18.93
C GLY A 202 9.56 -19.03 -19.15
N ASP A 203 8.35 -19.29 -18.70
CA ASP A 203 7.21 -18.39 -18.73
C ASP A 203 6.93 -17.83 -17.33
N ARG A 204 7.70 -16.81 -16.97
CA ARG A 204 7.59 -16.18 -15.66
C ARG A 204 6.21 -15.54 -15.41
N ILE A 205 5.60 -14.95 -16.44
CA ILE A 205 4.28 -14.33 -16.30
C ILE A 205 3.22 -15.41 -16.09
N GLY A 206 3.23 -16.48 -16.86
CA GLY A 206 2.31 -17.59 -16.68
C GLY A 206 2.44 -18.22 -15.31
N GLU A 207 3.65 -18.46 -14.83
CA GLU A 207 3.90 -19.02 -13.50
C GLU A 207 3.44 -18.08 -12.37
N CYS A 208 3.66 -16.77 -12.46
CA CYS A 208 3.22 -15.84 -11.43
C CYS A 208 1.69 -15.66 -11.38
N LEU A 209 0.96 -16.05 -12.43
CA LEU A 209 -0.50 -15.97 -12.47
C LEU A 209 -1.20 -17.30 -12.10
N MET A 210 -0.46 -18.39 -11.93
CA MET A 210 -1.01 -19.74 -11.72
C MET A 210 -2.06 -19.85 -10.60
N CYS A 211 -1.91 -19.07 -9.54
CA CYS A 211 -2.75 -19.21 -8.35
C CYS A 211 -3.94 -18.23 -8.29
N GLY A 212 -4.25 -17.52 -9.37
CA GLY A 212 -5.29 -16.51 -9.20
C GLY A 212 -5.91 -15.96 -10.46
N HIS A 213 -5.24 -15.04 -11.10
CA HIS A 213 -5.78 -14.34 -12.28
C HIS A 213 -5.38 -15.03 -13.56
N LYS A 214 -6.26 -14.96 -14.58
CA LYS A 214 -5.85 -15.18 -15.96
C LYS A 214 -5.05 -13.96 -16.44
N LEU A 215 -4.25 -14.17 -17.49
CA LEU A 215 -3.45 -13.08 -18.05
C LEU A 215 -4.30 -11.88 -18.46
N GLU A 216 -5.43 -12.11 -19.11
CA GLU A 216 -6.35 -11.05 -19.54
C GLU A 216 -6.99 -10.30 -18.36
N GLU A 217 -7.24 -11.00 -17.25
CA GLU A 217 -7.75 -10.40 -16.03
C GLU A 217 -6.70 -9.48 -15.40
N ALA A 218 -5.45 -9.94 -15.33
CA ALA A 218 -4.34 -9.13 -14.81
C ALA A 218 -4.06 -7.91 -15.71
N ILE A 219 -4.07 -8.07 -17.04
CA ILE A 219 -3.94 -6.96 -17.99
C ILE A 219 -5.05 -5.93 -17.76
N THR A 220 -6.30 -6.38 -17.66
CA THR A 220 -7.44 -5.49 -17.42
C THR A 220 -7.26 -4.67 -16.12
N LEU A 221 -6.85 -5.30 -15.03
CA LEU A 221 -6.61 -4.64 -13.76
C LEU A 221 -5.45 -3.62 -13.85
N CYS A 222 -4.35 -4.00 -14.48
CA CYS A 222 -3.20 -3.12 -14.68
C CYS A 222 -3.53 -1.94 -15.59
N ASP A 223 -4.34 -2.14 -16.64
CA ASP A 223 -4.80 -1.05 -17.52
C ASP A 223 -5.66 -0.04 -16.76
N ILE A 224 -6.59 -0.50 -15.91
CA ILE A 224 -7.41 0.38 -15.06
C ILE A 224 -6.51 1.16 -14.08
N MET A 225 -5.57 0.48 -13.45
CA MET A 225 -4.61 1.08 -12.52
C MET A 225 -3.77 2.15 -13.22
N SER A 226 -3.14 1.81 -14.32
CA SER A 226 -2.29 2.70 -15.11
C SER A 226 -3.08 3.93 -15.62
N ALA A 227 -4.29 3.73 -16.15
CA ALA A 227 -5.13 4.82 -16.64
C ALA A 227 -5.48 5.84 -15.55
N ASN A 228 -5.75 5.38 -14.32
CA ASN A 228 -6.01 6.27 -13.19
C ASN A 228 -4.73 6.94 -12.69
N TRP A 229 -3.64 6.20 -12.57
CA TRP A 229 -2.36 6.75 -12.15
C TRP A 229 -1.86 7.82 -13.12
N LYS A 230 -2.08 7.62 -14.42
CA LYS A 230 -1.76 8.64 -15.42
C LYS A 230 -2.54 9.95 -15.17
N LYS A 231 -3.83 9.89 -14.84
CA LYS A 231 -4.61 11.09 -14.51
C LYS A 231 -4.02 11.83 -13.30
N GLY A 232 -3.66 11.09 -12.25
CA GLY A 232 -2.99 11.66 -11.07
C GLY A 232 -1.62 12.27 -11.40
N ALA A 233 -0.82 11.58 -12.22
CA ALA A 233 0.49 12.06 -12.67
C ALA A 233 0.37 13.34 -13.50
N ASP A 234 -0.61 13.43 -14.40
CA ASP A 234 -0.87 14.62 -15.22
C ASP A 234 -1.24 15.85 -14.36
N ILE A 235 -1.95 15.63 -13.25
CA ILE A 235 -2.22 16.69 -12.26
C ILE A 235 -0.93 17.11 -11.55
N LEU A 236 -0.14 16.17 -11.05
CA LEU A 236 1.13 16.48 -10.38
C LEU A 236 2.14 17.18 -11.29
N ALA A 237 2.13 16.87 -12.59
CA ALA A 237 3.01 17.51 -13.56
C ALA A 237 2.72 19.01 -13.74
N GLN A 238 1.50 19.45 -13.42
CA GLN A 238 1.11 20.86 -13.48
C GLN A 238 1.42 21.59 -12.15
N ALA A 239 1.75 20.87 -11.09
CA ALA A 239 2.12 21.48 -9.82
C ALA A 239 3.47 22.21 -9.97
N PRO A 240 3.65 23.42 -9.38
CA PRO A 240 4.91 24.13 -9.47
C PRO A 240 6.09 23.28 -9.00
N ALA A 241 7.12 23.25 -9.80
CA ALA A 241 8.34 22.48 -9.57
C ALA A 241 9.16 22.90 -8.32
N GLY A 242 8.61 23.77 -7.49
CA GLY A 242 9.32 24.46 -6.41
C GLY A 242 9.53 23.65 -5.13
N SER A 243 8.81 22.55 -4.89
CA SER A 243 8.99 21.77 -3.69
C SER A 243 9.69 20.44 -3.98
N SER A 244 10.66 20.09 -3.14
CA SER A 244 11.31 18.77 -3.19
C SER A 244 10.32 17.62 -3.02
N ARG A 245 9.23 17.85 -2.30
CA ARG A 245 8.14 16.89 -2.08
C ARG A 245 7.39 16.57 -3.36
N THR A 246 6.93 17.59 -4.10
CA THR A 246 6.23 17.41 -5.38
C THR A 246 7.10 16.62 -6.36
N ARG A 247 8.38 16.96 -6.43
CA ARG A 247 9.32 16.25 -7.31
C ARG A 247 9.48 14.78 -6.91
N LEU A 248 9.55 14.47 -5.63
CA LEU A 248 9.65 13.10 -5.16
C LEU A 248 8.41 12.29 -5.51
N GLU A 249 7.21 12.86 -5.37
CA GLU A 249 5.97 12.19 -5.76
C GLU A 249 5.86 12.01 -7.27
N GLN A 250 6.24 13.01 -8.05
CA GLN A 250 6.30 12.89 -9.52
C GLN A 250 7.21 11.75 -9.95
N ILE A 251 8.39 11.63 -9.35
CA ILE A 251 9.34 10.54 -9.64
C ILE A 251 8.73 9.19 -9.25
N SER A 252 8.15 9.09 -8.05
CA SER A 252 7.58 7.84 -7.57
C SER A 252 6.44 7.34 -8.46
N VAL A 253 5.54 8.24 -8.87
CA VAL A 253 4.41 7.88 -9.74
C VAL A 253 4.88 7.58 -11.16
N ALA A 254 5.82 8.35 -11.72
CA ALA A 254 6.40 8.06 -13.03
C ALA A 254 7.05 6.68 -13.02
N SER A 255 7.86 6.37 -11.99
CA SER A 255 8.48 5.06 -11.84
C SER A 255 7.46 3.92 -11.77
N ALA A 256 6.34 4.15 -11.07
CA ALA A 256 5.28 3.15 -10.98
C ALA A 256 4.53 2.94 -12.30
N LEU A 257 4.40 3.99 -13.12
CA LEU A 257 3.80 3.91 -14.46
C LEU A 257 4.71 3.20 -15.47
N ASP A 258 6.03 3.25 -15.25
CA ASP A 258 7.02 2.59 -16.12
C ASP A 258 7.15 1.08 -15.81
N CYS A 259 6.65 0.63 -14.68
CA CYS A 259 6.60 -0.78 -14.30
C CYS A 259 5.46 -1.52 -14.98
#